data_b2484616356dd22d97a24337ceee1e7d
#
_entry.id   b2484616356dd22d97a24337ceee1e7d
#
_cell.length_a   1.000
_cell.length_b   1.000
_cell.length_c   1.000
_cell.angle_alpha   90.00
_cell.angle_beta   90.00
_cell.angle_gamma   90.00
#
_symmetry.space_group_name_H-M   'P 1'
#
loop_
_entity.id
_entity.type
_entity.pdbx_description
1 polymer ?
#
loop_
_entity_poly.entity_id
_entity_poly.type
_entity_poly.pdbx_seq_one_letter_code
_entity_poly.pdbx_strand_id
1 'polypeptide(L)'
;MKMRTSFLIDCAHMGHAANKKWLLVMQKRWFSPCAMVYEVESLAKHEAPSRPWAGCEASERKGWAMANEVWTIGRCLDWTRDYLGKKGDEHARYTAELLLTSVTGMKRIDLYMGLDKPMSPVELDRMHQAVVRRAKGEPVQYITGTTGFRTLEIKCAPGVLIPRPETEVLVGEVLDYLDRSVLGAGPASGRARVELPWNAQVEEARRAEEAAAAKRAEEEGAEAAGETDLVAEDAFNDVAAELDAESGQSGAQDGQRVARVLEVGCGTGCISLSIAAEREGSVRCVSTDVNPKAVELAIANRDALHMDEETVAFRLGDLVSPVRPDEAGAFDVLVSNPPYIPRKVMEVLPLEVTDYEPHLALEGGEDGLDIFRRLVAAAPRMLRPGGLLACELHEESLQDAAAICTAAGFKDVRIIEDLARRPRIILATVGEA
;
A
#
# COMPACT_ATOMS: atom_id res chain seq x y z
N MET A 1 -9.52 -53.89 18.71
CA MET A 1 -8.06 -54.06 18.75
C MET A 1 -7.46 -52.74 19.20
N LYS A 2 -6.80 -52.74 20.34
CA LYS A 2 -6.36 -51.57 21.10
C LYS A 2 -5.20 -50.87 20.44
N MET A 3 -5.21 -49.52 20.36
CA MET A 3 -3.99 -48.73 20.46
C MET A 3 -4.25 -47.50 21.36
N ARG A 4 -3.72 -47.60 22.56
CA ARG A 4 -3.50 -46.47 23.47
C ARG A 4 -2.20 -45.79 23.04
N THR A 5 -2.23 -44.48 22.86
CA THR A 5 -1.02 -43.65 22.89
C THR A 5 -1.18 -42.66 24.03
N SER A 6 -0.40 -42.91 25.07
CA SER A 6 -0.20 -42.06 26.24
C SER A 6 0.69 -40.85 25.85
N PHE A 7 0.20 -39.64 26.08
CA PHE A 7 1.04 -38.46 26.25
C PHE A 7 1.25 -38.19 27.73
N LEU A 8 2.41 -38.59 28.23
CA LEU A 8 2.95 -38.14 29.51
C LEU A 8 3.75 -36.83 29.19
N ILE A 9 3.20 -35.71 29.66
CA ILE A 9 3.98 -34.47 29.77
C ILE A 9 4.54 -34.40 31.17
N ASP A 10 5.84 -34.42 31.25
CA ASP A 10 6.65 -34.33 32.45
C ASP A 10 6.54 -32.92 33.05
N CYS A 11 5.79 -32.77 34.13
CA CYS A 11 5.69 -31.56 34.93
C CYS A 11 6.59 -31.62 36.15
N ALA A 12 7.89 -31.56 35.94
CA ALA A 12 8.84 -31.35 37.03
C ALA A 12 9.59 -30.05 36.73
N HIS A 13 9.06 -28.91 37.15
CA HIS A 13 9.74 -27.66 37.57
C HIS A 13 8.74 -26.48 37.53
N MET A 14 7.82 -26.43 38.47
CA MET A 14 7.25 -25.17 38.95
C MET A 14 6.85 -25.31 40.42
N GLY A 15 7.54 -24.53 41.22
CA GLY A 15 7.32 -24.48 42.67
C GLY A 15 6.00 -23.85 43.07
N HIS A 16 5.47 -24.49 44.10
CA HIS A 16 4.52 -24.01 45.11
C HIS A 16 3.56 -22.85 44.86
N ALA A 17 2.28 -23.19 45.10
CA ALA A 17 1.13 -22.32 45.34
C ALA A 17 0.28 -21.94 44.14
N ALA A 18 -0.44 -22.89 43.58
CA ALA A 18 -1.69 -22.60 42.85
C ALA A 18 -2.74 -23.69 43.14
N ASN A 19 -3.58 -23.35 44.03
CA ASN A 19 -4.98 -23.65 44.27
C ASN A 19 -5.57 -24.93 43.67
N LYS A 20 -5.77 -25.93 44.53
CA LYS A 20 -6.46 -27.20 44.29
C LYS A 20 -7.92 -27.10 43.82
N LYS A 21 -8.45 -25.94 43.55
CA LYS A 21 -9.83 -25.72 43.05
C LYS A 21 -10.02 -25.86 41.55
N TRP A 22 -8.98 -25.86 40.76
CA TRP A 22 -9.07 -25.95 39.29
C TRP A 22 -9.14 -27.37 38.74
N LEU A 23 -8.68 -28.36 39.52
CA LEU A 23 -8.70 -29.75 39.04
C LEU A 23 -10.06 -30.45 39.20
N LEU A 24 -10.98 -29.90 40.00
CA LEU A 24 -12.32 -30.52 40.25
C LEU A 24 -13.39 -30.07 39.26
N VAL A 25 -13.15 -29.02 38.44
CA VAL A 25 -14.11 -28.49 37.47
C VAL A 25 -13.99 -29.18 36.10
N MET A 26 -12.85 -29.77 35.79
CA MET A 26 -12.64 -30.45 34.50
C MET A 26 -13.12 -31.90 34.43
N GLN A 27 -13.48 -32.54 35.54
CA GLN A 27 -13.89 -33.96 35.58
C GLN A 27 -15.39 -34.23 35.50
N LYS A 28 -16.26 -33.22 35.37
CA LYS A 28 -17.72 -33.39 35.38
C LYS A 28 -18.51 -32.87 34.19
N ARG A 29 -17.90 -32.63 33.04
CA ARG A 29 -18.64 -32.20 31.82
C ARG A 29 -18.20 -32.93 30.56
N TRP A 30 -18.55 -34.19 30.49
CA TRP A 30 -18.73 -34.90 29.22
C TRP A 30 -20.04 -35.69 29.32
N PHE A 31 -21.00 -35.30 28.51
CA PHE A 31 -22.27 -35.90 28.10
C PHE A 31 -23.44 -34.90 28.25
N SER A 32 -23.75 -34.16 27.23
CA SER A 32 -25.04 -34.09 26.54
C SER A 32 -25.08 -32.89 25.55
N PRO A 33 -25.50 -33.07 24.31
CA PRO A 33 -25.67 -31.98 23.36
C PRO A 33 -27.13 -31.50 23.44
N CYS A 34 -27.39 -30.40 24.06
CA CYS A 34 -28.54 -29.50 23.90
C CYS A 34 -28.69 -28.64 25.16
N ALA A 35 -28.21 -27.44 25.11
CA ALA A 35 -28.70 -26.25 25.80
C ALA A 35 -27.53 -25.24 25.98
N MET A 36 -27.23 -24.50 24.93
CA MET A 36 -26.61 -23.18 25.12
C MET A 36 -27.75 -22.19 25.37
N VAL A 37 -28.06 -21.96 26.64
CA VAL A 37 -28.74 -20.75 27.08
C VAL A 37 -27.75 -20.00 27.94
N TYR A 38 -27.50 -18.76 27.54
CA TYR A 38 -26.61 -17.82 28.16
C TYR A 38 -26.97 -17.58 29.63
N GLU A 39 -26.06 -17.91 30.53
CA GLU A 39 -25.98 -17.28 31.84
C GLU A 39 -24.81 -16.31 31.82
N VAL A 40 -25.08 -15.07 31.44
CA VAL A 40 -24.22 -13.91 31.66
C VAL A 40 -24.70 -13.20 32.91
N GLU A 41 -24.48 -13.80 34.06
CA GLU A 41 -24.57 -13.08 35.33
C GLU A 41 -23.58 -13.72 36.31
N SER A 42 -22.51 -13.00 36.58
CA SER A 42 -21.56 -13.06 37.69
C SER A 42 -20.08 -12.95 37.31
N LEU A 43 -19.71 -11.94 36.56
CA LEU A 43 -18.31 -11.42 36.50
C LEU A 43 -18.26 -9.89 36.62
N ALA A 44 -19.18 -9.31 37.34
CA ALA A 44 -19.15 -7.91 37.72
C ALA A 44 -18.59 -7.75 39.12
N LYS A 45 -17.30 -7.99 39.32
CA LYS A 45 -16.48 -7.46 40.42
C LYS A 45 -15.00 -7.55 40.05
N HIS A 46 -14.63 -6.98 38.92
CA HIS A 46 -13.33 -6.32 38.82
C HIS A 46 -13.61 -4.84 38.89
N GLU A 47 -13.20 -4.24 39.97
CA GLU A 47 -13.14 -2.78 40.11
C GLU A 47 -12.48 -2.23 38.87
N ALA A 48 -13.19 -1.42 38.11
CA ALA A 48 -12.64 -0.61 37.04
C ALA A 48 -11.46 0.17 37.66
N PRO A 49 -10.31 0.25 36.96
CA PRO A 49 -9.21 1.07 37.44
C PRO A 49 -9.77 2.49 37.59
N SER A 50 -9.81 2.96 38.82
CA SER A 50 -10.45 4.22 39.24
C SER A 50 -9.73 5.47 38.70
N ARG A 51 -8.78 5.33 37.73
CA ARG A 51 -8.06 6.43 37.07
C ARG A 51 -7.59 6.00 35.68
N PRO A 52 -8.07 6.62 34.59
CA PRO A 52 -7.68 6.29 33.21
C PRO A 52 -6.22 6.62 32.85
N TRP A 53 -5.40 7.07 33.80
CA TRP A 53 -4.08 7.62 33.54
C TRP A 53 -2.95 6.96 34.34
N ALA A 54 -3.09 5.72 34.75
CA ALA A 54 -2.14 5.04 35.64
C ALA A 54 -0.75 4.72 34.98
N GLY A 55 -0.60 4.90 33.70
CA GLY A 55 0.64 4.58 32.96
C GLY A 55 1.45 5.79 32.46
N CYS A 56 0.98 7.04 32.65
CA CYS A 56 1.73 8.22 32.24
C CYS A 56 2.69 8.72 33.32
N GLU A 57 3.85 9.24 32.90
CA GLU A 57 4.76 9.95 33.82
C GLU A 57 4.05 11.12 34.50
N ALA A 58 4.48 11.45 35.73
CA ALA A 58 3.81 12.46 36.57
C ALA A 58 3.77 13.85 35.92
N SER A 59 4.68 14.18 35.01
CA SER A 59 4.70 15.40 34.20
C SER A 59 3.65 15.42 33.10
N GLU A 60 3.36 14.28 32.51
CA GLU A 60 2.36 14.11 31.45
C GLU A 60 0.95 14.14 32.02
N ARG A 61 0.76 13.62 33.24
CA ARG A 61 -0.52 13.64 33.96
C ARG A 61 -1.03 15.07 34.26
N LYS A 62 -0.13 16.07 34.39
CA LYS A 62 -0.55 17.44 34.62
C LYS A 62 -1.25 18.12 33.43
N GLY A 63 -0.96 17.68 32.21
CA GLY A 63 -1.59 18.19 30.98
C GLY A 63 -3.05 17.76 30.80
N TRP A 64 -3.42 16.59 31.35
CA TRP A 64 -4.76 16.00 31.21
C TRP A 64 -5.64 16.17 32.49
N ALA A 65 -5.02 16.44 33.64
CA ALA A 65 -5.68 16.44 34.95
C ALA A 65 -6.16 17.84 35.42
N MET A 66 -6.69 18.62 34.49
CA MET A 66 -7.44 19.84 34.91
C MET A 66 -8.89 19.42 35.17
N ALA A 67 -9.20 19.20 36.42
CA ALA A 67 -10.32 18.44 36.97
C ALA A 67 -11.74 18.99 36.71
N ASN A 68 -11.96 20.02 35.90
CA ASN A 68 -13.27 20.56 35.57
C ASN A 68 -13.45 21.13 34.15
N GLU A 69 -12.54 20.85 33.22
CA GLU A 69 -12.68 21.37 31.86
C GLU A 69 -13.20 20.29 30.90
N VAL A 70 -14.25 20.64 30.15
CA VAL A 70 -14.82 19.82 29.10
C VAL A 70 -13.79 19.69 27.96
N TRP A 71 -13.41 18.47 27.64
CA TRP A 71 -12.61 18.19 26.45
C TRP A 71 -13.50 18.14 25.22
N THR A 72 -13.30 19.08 24.32
CA THR A 72 -13.96 19.11 23.02
C THR A 72 -13.05 18.52 21.94
N ILE A 73 -13.62 18.21 20.77
CA ILE A 73 -12.88 17.73 19.59
C ILE A 73 -11.75 18.70 19.25
N GLY A 74 -12.03 20.01 19.18
CA GLY A 74 -11.03 21.03 18.85
C GLY A 74 -9.88 21.07 19.85
N ARG A 75 -10.20 21.04 21.15
CA ARG A 75 -9.18 21.01 22.20
C ARG A 75 -8.32 19.74 22.13
N CYS A 76 -8.94 18.60 21.89
CA CYS A 76 -8.22 17.33 21.75
C CYS A 76 -7.31 17.33 20.50
N LEU A 77 -7.80 17.89 19.39
CA LEU A 77 -7.03 18.05 18.15
C LEU A 77 -5.78 18.92 18.38
N ASP A 78 -5.95 20.12 18.98
CA ASP A 78 -4.85 21.05 19.20
C ASP A 78 -3.82 20.47 20.18
N TRP A 79 -4.29 19.87 21.27
CA TRP A 79 -3.39 19.26 22.25
C TRP A 79 -2.60 18.10 21.63
N THR A 80 -3.26 17.22 20.87
CA THR A 80 -2.61 16.07 20.22
C THR A 80 -1.57 16.52 19.21
N ARG A 81 -1.91 17.50 18.36
CA ARG A 81 -0.97 18.12 17.42
C ARG A 81 0.27 18.63 18.13
N ASP A 82 0.08 19.43 19.17
CA ASP A 82 1.19 20.06 19.90
C ASP A 82 2.04 19.02 20.65
N TYR A 83 1.42 17.98 21.19
CA TYR A 83 2.12 16.91 21.89
C TYR A 83 2.95 16.04 20.92
N LEU A 84 2.35 15.57 19.82
CA LEU A 84 3.05 14.74 18.82
C LEU A 84 4.13 15.55 18.09
N GLY A 85 3.90 16.81 17.78
CA GLY A 85 4.92 17.70 17.21
C GLY A 85 6.15 17.84 18.12
N LYS A 86 5.96 17.96 19.45
CA LYS A 86 7.07 17.95 20.42
C LYS A 86 7.79 16.60 20.51
N LYS A 87 7.14 15.51 20.12
CA LYS A 87 7.73 14.16 20.04
C LYS A 87 8.39 13.86 18.70
N GLY A 88 8.40 14.83 17.76
CA GLY A 88 9.08 14.71 16.48
C GLY A 88 8.21 14.24 15.31
N ASP A 89 6.88 14.20 15.47
CA ASP A 89 5.98 13.90 14.35
C ASP A 89 5.87 15.13 13.43
N GLU A 90 6.49 15.05 12.26
CA GLU A 90 6.49 16.14 11.26
C GLU A 90 5.09 16.43 10.70
N HIS A 91 4.20 15.45 10.74
CA HIS A 91 2.82 15.54 10.26
C HIS A 91 1.79 15.53 11.40
N ALA A 92 2.17 16.00 12.59
CA ALA A 92 1.40 15.89 13.83
C ALA A 92 -0.06 16.33 13.71
N ARG A 93 -0.37 17.36 12.89
CA ARG A 93 -1.75 17.79 12.65
C ARG A 93 -2.56 16.74 11.90
N TYR A 94 -2.00 16.24 10.81
CA TYR A 94 -2.65 15.18 10.01
C TYR A 94 -2.83 13.90 10.82
N THR A 95 -1.80 13.52 11.56
CA THR A 95 -1.85 12.38 12.50
C THR A 95 -2.97 12.57 13.55
N ALA A 96 -3.07 13.73 14.17
CA ALA A 96 -4.12 14.01 15.14
C ALA A 96 -5.54 13.92 14.55
N GLU A 97 -5.73 14.41 13.32
CA GLU A 97 -6.99 14.29 12.58
C GLU A 97 -7.34 12.83 12.29
N LEU A 98 -6.39 12.02 11.83
CA LEU A 98 -6.58 10.59 11.58
C LEU A 98 -6.95 9.82 12.85
N LEU A 99 -6.26 10.07 13.94
CA LEU A 99 -6.57 9.45 15.24
C LEU A 99 -7.97 9.82 15.71
N LEU A 100 -8.35 11.10 15.62
CA LEU A 100 -9.69 11.56 16.00
C LEU A 100 -10.77 10.96 15.11
N THR A 101 -10.59 10.90 13.79
CA THR A 101 -11.57 10.27 12.90
C THR A 101 -11.75 8.79 13.24
N SER A 102 -10.67 8.07 13.51
CA SER A 102 -10.71 6.66 13.91
C SER A 102 -11.42 6.44 15.25
N VAL A 103 -11.18 7.32 16.23
CA VAL A 103 -11.76 7.21 17.58
C VAL A 103 -13.24 7.58 17.61
N THR A 104 -13.62 8.63 16.88
CA THR A 104 -15.00 9.18 16.91
C THR A 104 -15.92 8.59 15.85
N GLY A 105 -15.34 7.93 14.80
CA GLY A 105 -16.08 7.48 13.62
C GLY A 105 -16.57 8.64 12.72
N MET A 106 -16.15 9.86 12.99
CA MET A 106 -16.53 11.05 12.19
C MET A 106 -15.64 11.17 10.96
N LYS A 107 -16.20 11.71 9.86
CA LYS A 107 -15.38 12.12 8.71
C LYS A 107 -14.55 13.34 9.07
N ARG A 108 -13.43 13.54 8.38
CA ARG A 108 -12.52 14.68 8.60
C ARG A 108 -13.23 16.03 8.54
N ILE A 109 -14.15 16.22 7.61
CA ILE A 109 -14.94 17.44 7.48
C ILE A 109 -15.85 17.66 8.71
N ASP A 110 -16.43 16.59 9.25
CA ASP A 110 -17.35 16.65 10.38
C ASP A 110 -16.62 17.00 11.68
N LEU A 111 -15.32 16.68 11.81
CA LEU A 111 -14.50 17.13 12.93
C LEU A 111 -14.43 18.65 12.98
N TYR A 112 -14.21 19.29 11.83
CA TYR A 112 -14.13 20.76 11.73
C TYR A 112 -15.46 21.47 11.94
N MET A 113 -16.56 20.81 11.55
CA MET A 113 -17.90 21.32 11.82
C MET A 113 -18.33 21.14 13.28
N GLY A 114 -17.66 20.26 14.03
CA GLY A 114 -18.00 19.92 15.41
C GLY A 114 -16.90 20.17 16.42
N LEU A 115 -16.02 21.15 16.22
CA LEU A 115 -14.90 21.44 17.12
C LEU A 115 -15.30 21.66 18.58
N ASP A 116 -16.48 22.25 18.82
CA ASP A 116 -17.02 22.50 20.15
C ASP A 116 -17.73 21.28 20.78
N LYS A 117 -17.90 20.20 20.00
CA LYS A 117 -18.57 18.99 20.49
C LYS A 117 -17.73 18.34 21.60
N PRO A 118 -18.33 18.05 22.78
CA PRO A 118 -17.63 17.37 23.85
C PRO A 118 -17.34 15.92 23.49
N MET A 119 -16.15 15.44 23.85
CA MET A 119 -15.75 14.04 23.73
C MET A 119 -16.19 13.25 24.97
N SER A 120 -16.68 12.05 24.74
CA SER A 120 -17.04 11.13 25.82
C SER A 120 -15.78 10.59 26.53
N PRO A 121 -15.90 10.12 27.78
CA PRO A 121 -14.78 9.50 28.50
C PRO A 121 -14.16 8.30 27.75
N VAL A 122 -14.99 7.53 27.02
CA VAL A 122 -14.53 6.37 26.23
C VAL A 122 -13.70 6.82 25.02
N GLU A 123 -14.13 7.87 24.31
CA GLU A 123 -13.37 8.45 23.21
C GLU A 123 -12.04 9.04 23.69
N LEU A 124 -12.04 9.73 24.82
CA LEU A 124 -10.82 10.27 25.42
C LEU A 124 -9.84 9.19 25.83
N ASP A 125 -10.30 8.08 26.39
CA ASP A 125 -9.44 6.94 26.75
C ASP A 125 -8.83 6.29 25.49
N ARG A 126 -9.63 6.05 24.44
CA ARG A 126 -9.15 5.53 23.15
C ARG A 126 -8.14 6.48 22.51
N MET A 127 -8.43 7.79 22.54
CA MET A 127 -7.52 8.79 21.99
C MET A 127 -6.19 8.82 22.74
N HIS A 128 -6.22 8.75 24.07
CA HIS A 128 -5.01 8.67 24.89
C HIS A 128 -4.16 7.44 24.52
N GLN A 129 -4.79 6.26 24.43
CA GLN A 129 -4.09 5.03 24.04
C GLN A 129 -3.44 5.18 22.65
N ALA A 130 -4.16 5.74 21.69
CA ALA A 130 -3.68 5.97 20.32
C ALA A 130 -2.50 6.96 20.30
N VAL A 131 -2.59 8.06 21.04
CA VAL A 131 -1.51 9.06 21.15
C VAL A 131 -0.25 8.48 21.81
N VAL A 132 -0.41 7.66 22.87
CA VAL A 132 0.73 6.99 23.52
C VAL A 132 1.43 6.01 22.58
N ARG A 133 0.69 5.25 21.77
CA ARG A 133 1.24 4.37 20.75
C ARG A 133 2.03 5.18 19.71
N ARG A 134 1.42 6.24 19.16
CA ARG A 134 2.05 7.10 18.16
C ARG A 134 3.31 7.80 18.70
N ALA A 135 3.26 8.28 19.91
CA ALA A 135 4.42 8.91 20.57
C ALA A 135 5.62 7.98 20.79
N LYS A 136 5.41 6.66 20.69
CA LYS A 136 6.47 5.63 20.70
C LYS A 136 6.99 5.31 19.30
N GLY A 137 6.50 6.00 18.25
CA GLY A 137 6.89 5.77 16.87
C GLY A 137 6.02 4.78 16.10
N GLU A 138 4.93 4.23 16.69
CA GLU A 138 4.07 3.31 15.95
C GLU A 138 3.38 4.02 14.78
N PRO A 139 3.41 3.46 13.54
CA PRO A 139 2.75 4.03 12.38
C PRO A 139 1.26 4.29 12.63
N VAL A 140 0.77 5.45 12.22
CA VAL A 140 -0.63 5.82 12.44
C VAL A 140 -1.59 4.83 11.78
N GLN A 141 -1.23 4.23 10.65
CA GLN A 141 -2.02 3.22 9.95
C GLN A 141 -2.18 1.92 10.74
N TYR A 142 -1.20 1.53 11.54
CA TYR A 142 -1.35 0.39 12.46
C TYR A 142 -2.19 0.73 13.68
N ILE A 143 -2.23 2.01 14.07
CA ILE A 143 -3.06 2.48 15.19
C ILE A 143 -4.52 2.58 14.76
N THR A 144 -4.79 3.17 13.60
CA THR A 144 -6.13 3.34 13.05
C THR A 144 -6.69 2.07 12.39
N GLY A 145 -5.78 1.17 11.98
CA GLY A 145 -6.13 -0.11 11.35
C GLY A 145 -6.43 -0.03 9.85
N THR A 146 -6.44 1.16 9.25
CA THR A 146 -6.72 1.34 7.82
C THR A 146 -5.88 2.45 7.19
N THR A 147 -5.78 2.44 5.86
CA THR A 147 -5.24 3.53 5.04
C THR A 147 -6.01 3.62 3.73
N GLY A 148 -6.08 4.84 3.17
CA GLY A 148 -6.55 5.03 1.80
C GLY A 148 -5.48 4.59 0.81
N PHE A 149 -5.88 3.90 -0.26
CA PHE A 149 -5.03 3.58 -1.40
C PHE A 149 -5.87 3.63 -2.67
N ARG A 150 -5.55 4.55 -3.57
CA ARG A 150 -6.37 4.89 -4.75
C ARG A 150 -7.82 5.19 -4.35
N THR A 151 -8.76 4.38 -4.77
CA THR A 151 -10.20 4.54 -4.46
C THR A 151 -10.67 3.68 -3.28
N LEU A 152 -9.77 2.89 -2.69
CA LEU A 152 -10.09 1.89 -1.67
C LEU A 152 -9.64 2.32 -0.27
N GLU A 153 -10.34 1.84 0.74
CA GLU A 153 -9.86 1.80 2.11
C GLU A 153 -9.32 0.42 2.42
N ILE A 154 -8.01 0.33 2.70
CA ILE A 154 -7.27 -0.91 2.89
C ILE A 154 -6.94 -1.08 4.38
N LYS A 155 -7.27 -2.24 4.94
CA LYS A 155 -6.88 -2.60 6.31
C LYS A 155 -5.37 -2.78 6.40
N CYS A 156 -4.80 -2.27 7.48
CA CYS A 156 -3.39 -2.38 7.82
C CYS A 156 -3.22 -3.12 9.15
N ALA A 157 -2.21 -3.97 9.24
CA ALA A 157 -1.88 -4.70 10.46
C ALA A 157 -0.37 -4.84 10.65
N PRO A 158 0.13 -4.88 11.89
CA PRO A 158 1.54 -5.09 12.18
C PRO A 158 2.08 -6.38 11.53
N GLY A 159 3.26 -6.26 10.92
CA GLY A 159 3.92 -7.36 10.21
C GLY A 159 3.57 -7.49 8.73
N VAL A 160 2.83 -6.54 8.16
CA VAL A 160 2.57 -6.40 6.72
C VAL A 160 2.85 -4.96 6.30
N LEU A 161 3.56 -4.77 5.19
CA LEU A 161 3.93 -3.44 4.69
C LEU A 161 2.70 -2.53 4.52
N ILE A 162 2.81 -1.31 4.99
CA ILE A 162 1.77 -0.28 4.80
C ILE A 162 1.80 0.20 3.34
N PRO A 163 0.66 0.26 2.63
CA PRO A 163 0.60 0.79 1.26
C PRO A 163 1.23 2.17 1.15
N ARG A 164 2.04 2.39 0.10
CA ARG A 164 2.73 3.65 -0.16
C ARG A 164 2.06 4.43 -1.29
N PRO A 165 2.01 5.77 -1.23
CA PRO A 165 1.45 6.58 -2.31
C PRO A 165 2.16 6.38 -3.66
N GLU A 166 3.48 6.12 -3.66
CA GLU A 166 4.26 5.85 -4.86
C GLU A 166 3.76 4.61 -5.61
N THR A 167 3.30 3.60 -4.90
CA THR A 167 2.75 2.37 -5.47
C THR A 167 1.44 2.61 -6.25
N GLU A 168 0.73 3.71 -5.99
CA GLU A 168 -0.45 4.09 -6.78
C GLU A 168 -0.09 4.42 -8.24
N VAL A 169 1.13 4.93 -8.49
CA VAL A 169 1.64 5.19 -9.83
C VAL A 169 1.88 3.87 -10.56
N LEU A 170 2.46 2.87 -9.88
CA LEU A 170 2.63 1.52 -10.44
C LEU A 170 1.29 0.93 -10.90
N VAL A 171 0.26 1.02 -10.07
CA VAL A 171 -1.10 0.59 -10.45
C VAL A 171 -1.62 1.36 -11.67
N GLY A 172 -1.37 2.66 -11.72
CA GLY A 172 -1.74 3.51 -12.87
C GLY A 172 -1.13 3.02 -14.18
N GLU A 173 0.18 2.74 -14.19
CA GLU A 173 0.89 2.23 -15.37
C GLU A 173 0.39 0.85 -15.82
N VAL A 174 0.07 -0.03 -14.86
CA VAL A 174 -0.54 -1.34 -15.15
C VAL A 174 -1.91 -1.18 -15.80
N LEU A 175 -2.77 -0.32 -15.25
CA LEU A 175 -4.10 -0.06 -15.81
C LEU A 175 -4.02 0.53 -17.21
N ASP A 176 -3.10 1.46 -17.45
CA ASP A 176 -2.86 2.05 -18.76
C ASP A 176 -2.40 1.01 -19.79
N TYR A 177 -1.54 0.08 -19.39
CA TYR A 177 -1.12 -1.02 -20.26
C TYR A 177 -2.28 -1.98 -20.55
N LEU A 178 -3.06 -2.36 -19.54
CA LEU A 178 -4.21 -3.23 -19.71
C LEU A 178 -5.23 -2.63 -20.69
N ASP A 179 -5.53 -1.35 -20.56
CA ASP A 179 -6.49 -0.67 -21.42
C ASP A 179 -6.03 -0.63 -22.89
N ARG A 180 -4.76 -0.27 -23.12
CA ARG A 180 -4.22 -0.08 -24.48
C ARG A 180 -3.91 -1.41 -25.18
N SER A 181 -3.35 -2.38 -24.45
CA SER A 181 -2.70 -3.54 -25.07
C SER A 181 -3.50 -4.85 -24.90
N VAL A 182 -4.47 -4.89 -23.99
CA VAL A 182 -5.18 -6.11 -23.63
C VAL A 182 -6.68 -6.00 -23.85
N LEU A 183 -7.31 -4.97 -23.32
CA LEU A 183 -8.76 -4.81 -23.30
C LEU A 183 -9.30 -4.08 -24.54
N GLY A 184 -8.40 -3.51 -25.38
CA GLY A 184 -8.81 -2.76 -26.57
C GLY A 184 -9.68 -1.53 -26.26
N ALA A 185 -9.77 -1.16 -25.00
CA ALA A 185 -10.35 0.12 -24.60
C ALA A 185 -9.37 1.18 -25.12
N GLY A 186 -9.76 1.97 -26.08
CA GLY A 186 -9.01 3.16 -26.47
C GLY A 186 -8.68 3.97 -25.20
N PRO A 187 -7.75 4.94 -25.26
CA PRO A 187 -7.26 5.66 -24.10
C PRO A 187 -8.44 6.02 -23.21
N ALA A 188 -8.42 5.52 -21.97
CA ALA A 188 -9.56 5.40 -21.07
C ALA A 188 -10.54 6.58 -21.23
N SER A 189 -11.64 6.34 -21.92
CA SER A 189 -12.71 7.30 -22.19
C SER A 189 -13.52 7.64 -20.93
N GLY A 190 -12.92 7.50 -19.77
CA GLY A 190 -13.61 7.66 -18.49
C GLY A 190 -13.17 8.84 -17.63
N ARG A 191 -11.99 9.41 -17.91
CA ARG A 191 -11.63 10.73 -17.38
C ARG A 191 -11.36 11.64 -18.56
N ALA A 192 -12.43 12.13 -19.21
CA ALA A 192 -12.31 13.45 -19.78
C ALA A 192 -11.61 14.28 -18.69
N ARG A 193 -10.37 14.69 -18.98
CA ARG A 193 -9.69 15.71 -18.18
C ARG A 193 -10.75 16.81 -18.11
N VAL A 194 -11.41 16.93 -16.94
CA VAL A 194 -12.32 18.04 -16.74
C VAL A 194 -11.41 19.23 -16.84
N GLU A 195 -11.40 19.89 -18.00
CA GLU A 195 -10.73 21.15 -18.17
C GLU A 195 -11.48 22.14 -17.29
N LEU A 196 -11.07 22.17 -16.05
CA LEU A 196 -11.54 23.19 -15.13
C LEU A 196 -11.05 24.53 -15.70
N PRO A 197 -11.89 25.56 -15.73
CA PRO A 197 -11.55 26.84 -16.36
C PRO A 197 -10.21 27.43 -15.91
N TRP A 198 -9.78 27.09 -14.70
CA TRP A 198 -8.47 27.54 -14.18
C TRP A 198 -7.27 26.68 -14.66
N ASN A 199 -7.48 25.46 -15.20
CA ASN A 199 -6.37 24.66 -15.72
C ASN A 199 -5.75 25.31 -16.96
N ALA A 200 -6.55 25.93 -17.82
CA ALA A 200 -6.08 26.69 -18.97
C ALA A 200 -5.24 27.90 -18.52
N GLN A 201 -5.69 28.63 -17.50
CA GLN A 201 -4.95 29.76 -16.94
C GLN A 201 -3.64 29.38 -16.26
N VAL A 202 -3.63 28.26 -15.52
CA VAL A 202 -2.41 27.74 -14.88
C VAL A 202 -1.42 27.25 -15.91
N GLU A 203 -1.89 26.62 -17.00
CA GLU A 203 -1.02 26.13 -18.08
C GLU A 203 -0.48 27.30 -18.93
N GLU A 204 -1.26 28.34 -19.15
CA GLU A 204 -0.83 29.57 -19.79
C GLU A 204 0.19 30.34 -18.94
N ALA A 205 -0.03 30.42 -17.62
CA ALA A 205 0.94 31.00 -16.68
C ALA A 205 2.27 30.21 -16.66
N ARG A 206 2.22 28.88 -16.66
CA ARG A 206 3.40 28.02 -16.72
C ARG A 206 4.19 28.21 -18.03
N ARG A 207 3.50 28.23 -19.18
CA ARG A 207 4.13 28.50 -20.48
C ARG A 207 4.77 29.90 -20.56
N ALA A 208 4.10 30.87 -19.93
CA ALA A 208 4.64 32.22 -19.83
C ALA A 208 5.91 32.28 -18.96
N GLU A 209 5.94 31.53 -17.87
CA GLU A 209 7.08 31.44 -16.95
C GLU A 209 8.25 30.66 -17.59
N GLU A 210 7.98 29.54 -18.28
CA GLU A 210 8.97 28.79 -19.08
C GLU A 210 9.56 29.64 -20.20
N ALA A 211 8.72 30.42 -20.92
CA ALA A 211 9.19 31.33 -21.97
C ALA A 211 10.02 32.50 -21.40
N ALA A 212 9.67 32.99 -20.21
CA ALA A 212 10.46 34.03 -19.53
C ALA A 212 11.80 33.47 -19.00
N ALA A 213 11.82 32.24 -18.54
CA ALA A 213 13.06 31.57 -18.12
C ALA A 213 13.99 31.28 -19.31
N ALA A 214 13.43 30.83 -20.45
CA ALA A 214 14.18 30.62 -21.69
C ALA A 214 14.80 31.92 -22.20
N LYS A 215 14.04 33.03 -22.18
CA LYS A 215 14.59 34.37 -22.56
C LYS A 215 15.71 34.84 -21.64
N ARG A 216 15.61 34.62 -20.34
CA ARG A 216 16.68 34.94 -19.39
C ARG A 216 17.92 34.09 -19.64
N ALA A 217 17.76 32.79 -19.95
CA ALA A 217 18.86 31.92 -20.32
C ALA A 217 19.53 32.33 -21.66
N GLU A 218 18.76 32.84 -22.65
CA GLU A 218 19.28 33.40 -23.88
C GLU A 218 20.01 34.74 -23.64
N GLU A 219 19.48 35.60 -22.78
CA GLU A 219 20.12 36.88 -22.40
C GLU A 219 21.43 36.64 -21.62
N GLU A 220 21.47 35.70 -20.68
CA GLU A 220 22.67 35.30 -19.94
C GLU A 220 23.67 34.55 -20.84
N GLY A 221 23.20 33.77 -21.83
CA GLY A 221 24.04 33.12 -22.85
C GLY A 221 24.63 34.09 -23.89
N ALA A 222 23.94 35.20 -24.19
CA ALA A 222 24.39 36.22 -25.13
C ALA A 222 25.49 37.13 -24.54
N GLU A 223 25.59 37.31 -23.23
CA GLU A 223 26.70 38.02 -22.57
C GLU A 223 27.99 37.17 -22.51
N ALA A 224 27.89 35.82 -22.69
CA ALA A 224 29.04 34.92 -22.64
C ALA A 224 29.62 34.53 -24.00
N ALA A 225 28.98 34.89 -25.12
CA ALA A 225 29.44 34.56 -26.47
C ALA A 225 29.70 35.79 -27.32
N GLY A 226 30.84 36.46 -27.07
CA GLY A 226 31.52 37.26 -28.07
C GLY A 226 32.42 36.35 -28.89
N GLU A 227 32.21 36.39 -30.22
CA GLU A 227 33.04 35.80 -31.28
C GLU A 227 33.02 34.28 -31.48
N THR A 228 32.25 33.81 -32.43
CA THR A 228 32.78 33.22 -33.68
C THR A 228 31.65 32.93 -34.68
N ASP A 229 31.97 33.25 -35.91
CA ASP A 229 31.19 33.21 -37.14
C ASP A 229 30.77 31.83 -37.65
N LEU A 230 29.59 31.82 -38.33
CA LEU A 230 29.22 31.13 -39.59
C LEU A 230 29.04 29.58 -39.58
N VAL A 231 27.94 29.09 -39.98
CA VAL A 231 27.35 28.70 -41.27
C VAL A 231 26.14 27.81 -41.10
N ALA A 232 25.10 28.16 -41.82
CA ALA A 232 23.96 27.44 -42.39
C ALA A 232 23.96 25.89 -42.29
N GLU A 233 22.83 25.21 -42.20
CA GLU A 233 21.80 25.06 -43.23
C GLU A 233 20.59 24.27 -42.69
N ASP A 234 19.44 24.71 -43.17
CA ASP A 234 18.19 24.07 -43.40
C ASP A 234 18.13 22.53 -43.43
N ALA A 235 17.11 22.01 -42.87
CA ALA A 235 16.20 20.99 -43.38
C ALA A 235 15.68 20.06 -42.24
N PHE A 236 14.43 20.16 -41.92
CA PHE A 236 13.48 19.05 -41.83
C PHE A 236 12.11 19.59 -41.36
N ASN A 237 11.40 20.20 -42.31
CA ASN A 237 9.96 20.18 -42.34
C ASN A 237 9.52 19.04 -43.26
N ASP A 238 8.33 18.50 -42.97
CA ASP A 238 7.56 17.53 -43.74
C ASP A 238 7.87 16.05 -43.51
N VAL A 239 7.08 15.43 -42.67
CA VAL A 239 6.25 14.28 -42.99
C VAL A 239 5.12 14.17 -41.93
N ALA A 240 4.04 14.86 -42.15
CA ALA A 240 2.74 14.56 -41.58
C ALA A 240 1.74 14.56 -42.74
N ALA A 241 1.48 13.41 -43.30
CA ALA A 241 0.20 13.10 -43.96
C ALA A 241 0.21 11.66 -44.51
N GLU A 242 -0.95 11.03 -44.37
CA GLU A 242 -1.41 9.88 -45.14
C GLU A 242 -0.95 8.48 -44.69
N LEU A 243 -1.78 7.87 -43.87
CA LEU A 243 -2.28 6.52 -44.10
C LEU A 243 -3.70 6.41 -43.53
N ASP A 244 -4.65 6.81 -44.37
CA ASP A 244 -6.06 6.42 -44.20
C ASP A 244 -6.27 4.98 -44.67
N ALA A 245 -7.06 4.28 -43.84
CA ALA A 245 -8.10 3.30 -44.19
C ALA A 245 -7.75 2.09 -45.08
N GLU A 246 -7.80 0.91 -44.46
CA GLU A 246 -8.76 -0.10 -44.90
C GLU A 246 -9.12 -1.04 -43.74
N SER A 247 -10.27 -0.79 -43.17
CA SER A 247 -10.92 -1.64 -42.16
C SER A 247 -11.64 -2.79 -42.84
N GLY A 248 -11.11 -3.97 -42.68
CA GLY A 248 -11.88 -5.19 -42.90
C GLY A 248 -12.77 -5.45 -41.69
N GLN A 249 -14.07 -5.18 -41.84
CA GLN A 249 -15.09 -5.67 -40.91
C GLN A 249 -15.15 -7.19 -40.98
N SER A 250 -14.73 -7.88 -39.92
CA SER A 250 -15.23 -9.23 -39.62
C SER A 250 -15.94 -9.14 -38.27
N GLY A 251 -17.27 -9.13 -38.33
CA GLY A 251 -18.14 -9.28 -37.18
C GLY A 251 -17.96 -10.69 -36.59
N ALA A 252 -17.28 -10.78 -35.46
CA ALA A 252 -17.45 -11.85 -34.49
C ALA A 252 -17.87 -11.15 -33.19
N GLN A 253 -18.97 -11.61 -32.60
CA GLN A 253 -19.31 -11.31 -31.21
C GLN A 253 -18.20 -11.90 -30.33
N ASP A 254 -17.15 -11.13 -30.12
CA ASP A 254 -16.02 -11.52 -29.30
C ASP A 254 -16.43 -11.31 -27.84
N GLY A 255 -16.49 -12.42 -27.10
CA GLY A 255 -16.67 -12.36 -25.66
C GLY A 255 -15.58 -11.45 -25.08
N GLN A 256 -15.96 -10.46 -24.32
CA GLN A 256 -15.07 -9.45 -23.74
C GLN A 256 -13.87 -10.17 -23.11
N ARG A 257 -12.66 -9.91 -23.62
CA ARG A 257 -11.43 -10.54 -23.12
C ARG A 257 -11.21 -10.13 -21.67
N VAL A 258 -11.01 -11.10 -20.79
CA VAL A 258 -10.66 -10.88 -19.39
C VAL A 258 -9.13 -10.91 -19.26
N ALA A 259 -8.56 -9.81 -18.82
CA ALA A 259 -7.11 -9.70 -18.59
C ALA A 259 -6.69 -10.48 -17.33
N ARG A 260 -5.48 -11.01 -17.34
CA ARG A 260 -4.93 -11.79 -16.22
C ARG A 260 -3.69 -11.13 -15.66
N VAL A 261 -3.72 -10.80 -14.36
CA VAL A 261 -2.63 -10.15 -13.64
C VAL A 261 -2.05 -11.11 -12.60
N LEU A 262 -0.74 -11.23 -12.56
CA LEU A 262 0.01 -11.89 -11.50
C LEU A 262 0.69 -10.84 -10.64
N GLU A 263 0.32 -10.75 -9.37
CA GLU A 263 1.04 -9.94 -8.39
C GLU A 263 1.96 -10.81 -7.54
N VAL A 264 3.18 -10.39 -7.33
CA VAL A 264 4.15 -11.08 -6.46
C VAL A 264 4.52 -10.15 -5.30
N GLY A 265 4.39 -10.66 -4.07
CA GLY A 265 4.54 -9.85 -2.85
C GLY A 265 3.28 -9.01 -2.61
N CYS A 266 2.12 -9.65 -2.38
CA CYS A 266 0.85 -8.94 -2.31
C CYS A 266 0.69 -8.01 -1.10
N GLY A 267 1.41 -8.27 0.00
CA GLY A 267 1.28 -7.47 1.22
C GLY A 267 -0.16 -7.38 1.70
N THR A 268 -0.73 -6.18 1.71
CA THR A 268 -2.15 -5.95 2.05
C THR A 268 -3.12 -6.31 0.93
N GLY A 269 -2.62 -6.66 -0.27
CA GLY A 269 -3.42 -6.88 -1.49
C GLY A 269 -3.78 -5.59 -2.23
N CYS A 270 -3.26 -4.44 -1.83
CA CYS A 270 -3.69 -3.13 -2.34
C CYS A 270 -3.55 -2.98 -3.86
N ILE A 271 -2.53 -3.56 -4.49
CA ILE A 271 -2.30 -3.48 -5.93
C ILE A 271 -3.39 -4.26 -6.69
N SER A 272 -3.51 -5.57 -6.45
CA SER A 272 -4.50 -6.40 -7.15
C SER A 272 -5.93 -6.00 -6.87
N LEU A 273 -6.25 -5.63 -5.63
CA LEU A 273 -7.59 -5.18 -5.26
C LEU A 273 -7.96 -3.89 -5.98
N SER A 274 -7.02 -2.94 -6.11
CA SER A 274 -7.27 -1.70 -6.86
C SER A 274 -7.43 -1.95 -8.35
N ILE A 275 -6.60 -2.81 -8.96
CA ILE A 275 -6.72 -3.17 -10.37
C ILE A 275 -8.08 -3.82 -10.63
N ALA A 276 -8.50 -4.76 -9.78
CA ALA A 276 -9.78 -5.43 -9.90
C ALA A 276 -10.97 -4.49 -9.70
N ALA A 277 -10.91 -3.57 -8.73
CA ALA A 277 -11.95 -2.58 -8.48
C ALA A 277 -12.12 -1.60 -9.64
N GLU A 278 -11.00 -1.13 -10.23
CA GLU A 278 -11.02 -0.14 -11.30
C GLU A 278 -11.31 -0.74 -12.68
N ARG A 279 -11.25 -2.07 -12.83
CA ARG A 279 -11.58 -2.82 -14.06
C ARG A 279 -12.53 -3.98 -13.76
N GLU A 280 -13.58 -3.67 -13.01
CA GLU A 280 -14.59 -4.64 -12.59
C GLU A 280 -15.07 -5.51 -13.75
N GLY A 281 -15.06 -6.84 -13.53
CA GLY A 281 -15.46 -7.84 -14.52
C GLY A 281 -14.50 -8.06 -15.69
N SER A 282 -13.50 -7.19 -15.88
CA SER A 282 -12.57 -7.23 -17.02
C SER A 282 -11.17 -7.75 -16.66
N VAL A 283 -10.89 -7.96 -15.37
CA VAL A 283 -9.57 -8.41 -14.88
C VAL A 283 -9.75 -9.50 -13.84
N ARG A 284 -8.85 -10.48 -13.85
CA ARG A 284 -8.67 -11.49 -12.81
C ARG A 284 -7.23 -11.45 -12.32
N CYS A 285 -7.05 -11.44 -11.00
CA CYS A 285 -5.75 -11.37 -10.37
C CYS A 285 -5.43 -12.66 -9.61
N VAL A 286 -4.20 -13.10 -9.75
CA VAL A 286 -3.56 -14.09 -8.87
C VAL A 286 -2.44 -13.38 -8.13
N SER A 287 -2.45 -13.42 -6.81
CA SER A 287 -1.48 -12.71 -5.99
C SER A 287 -0.80 -13.65 -5.02
N THR A 288 0.49 -13.52 -4.87
CA THR A 288 1.30 -14.41 -4.04
C THR A 288 2.06 -13.65 -2.98
N ASP A 289 2.28 -14.25 -1.83
CA ASP A 289 3.17 -13.72 -0.79
C ASP A 289 3.78 -14.87 0.02
N VAL A 290 5.00 -14.68 0.47
CA VAL A 290 5.69 -15.65 1.33
C VAL A 290 5.31 -15.51 2.80
N ASN A 291 4.74 -14.36 3.16
CA ASN A 291 4.29 -14.05 4.53
C ASN A 291 2.82 -14.47 4.72
N PRO A 292 2.53 -15.46 5.58
CA PRO A 292 1.14 -15.90 5.81
C PRO A 292 0.26 -14.78 6.36
N LYS A 293 0.79 -13.84 7.17
CA LYS A 293 0.03 -12.69 7.67
C LYS A 293 -0.39 -11.74 6.55
N ALA A 294 0.44 -11.59 5.52
CA ALA A 294 0.10 -10.78 4.35
C ALA A 294 -1.07 -11.42 3.59
N VAL A 295 -0.99 -12.72 3.32
CA VAL A 295 -2.09 -13.45 2.65
C VAL A 295 -3.38 -13.38 3.44
N GLU A 296 -3.35 -13.60 4.77
CA GLU A 296 -4.52 -13.49 5.63
C GLU A 296 -5.14 -12.08 5.59
N LEU A 297 -4.31 -11.03 5.67
CA LEU A 297 -4.76 -9.64 5.63
C LEU A 297 -5.32 -9.27 4.26
N ALA A 298 -4.69 -9.71 3.17
CA ALA A 298 -5.14 -9.49 1.80
C ALA A 298 -6.51 -10.15 1.54
N ILE A 299 -6.72 -11.36 2.04
CA ILE A 299 -8.03 -12.04 2.00
C ILE A 299 -9.07 -11.23 2.80
N ALA A 300 -8.72 -10.76 4.00
CA ALA A 300 -9.63 -9.95 4.81
C ALA A 300 -9.96 -8.58 4.17
N ASN A 301 -9.05 -8.03 3.36
CA ASN A 301 -9.30 -6.83 2.55
C ASN A 301 -10.22 -7.15 1.36
N ARG A 302 -9.95 -8.23 0.62
CA ARG A 302 -10.80 -8.70 -0.48
C ARG A 302 -12.25 -8.89 -0.01
N ASP A 303 -12.43 -9.61 1.09
CA ASP A 303 -13.75 -9.92 1.64
C ASP A 303 -14.48 -8.65 2.14
N ALA A 304 -13.76 -7.69 2.71
CA ALA A 304 -14.32 -6.39 3.11
C ALA A 304 -14.76 -5.53 1.90
N LEU A 305 -14.12 -5.72 0.75
CA LEU A 305 -14.48 -5.07 -0.52
C LEU A 305 -15.52 -5.87 -1.32
N HIS A 306 -16.05 -6.97 -0.76
CA HIS A 306 -17.04 -7.84 -1.39
C HIS A 306 -16.61 -8.45 -2.73
N MET A 307 -15.31 -8.65 -2.92
CA MET A 307 -14.75 -9.36 -4.08
C MET A 307 -14.65 -10.85 -3.80
N ASP A 308 -14.78 -11.67 -4.82
CA ASP A 308 -14.62 -13.12 -4.72
C ASP A 308 -13.20 -13.60 -5.07
N GLU A 309 -12.95 -14.88 -4.81
CA GLU A 309 -11.66 -15.52 -5.12
C GLU A 309 -11.44 -15.69 -6.63
N GLU A 310 -12.49 -15.72 -7.45
CA GLU A 310 -12.36 -15.74 -8.92
C GLU A 310 -11.80 -14.43 -9.45
N THR A 311 -12.17 -13.31 -8.81
CA THR A 311 -11.70 -11.98 -9.16
C THR A 311 -10.27 -11.76 -8.66
N VAL A 312 -9.98 -12.06 -7.38
CA VAL A 312 -8.64 -11.93 -6.81
C VAL A 312 -8.31 -13.11 -5.90
N ALA A 313 -7.42 -13.99 -6.36
CA ALA A 313 -6.95 -15.15 -5.61
C ALA A 313 -5.62 -14.84 -4.89
N PHE A 314 -5.58 -14.95 -3.57
CA PHE A 314 -4.36 -14.82 -2.77
C PHE A 314 -3.80 -16.17 -2.39
N ARG A 315 -2.50 -16.40 -2.59
CA ARG A 315 -1.84 -17.70 -2.37
C ARG A 315 -0.52 -17.55 -1.63
N LEU A 316 -0.32 -18.41 -0.64
CA LEU A 316 0.92 -18.45 0.15
C LEU A 316 2.02 -19.21 -0.61
N GLY A 317 3.19 -18.58 -0.76
CA GLY A 317 4.40 -19.21 -1.31
C GLY A 317 5.42 -18.23 -1.85
N ASP A 318 6.57 -18.76 -2.22
CA ASP A 318 7.73 -17.97 -2.68
C ASP A 318 7.59 -17.62 -4.17
N LEU A 319 7.56 -16.32 -4.44
CA LEU A 319 7.42 -15.72 -5.78
C LEU A 319 6.26 -16.37 -6.59
N VAL A 320 6.61 -16.99 -7.71
CA VAL A 320 5.64 -17.61 -8.62
C VAL A 320 5.34 -19.08 -8.29
N SER A 321 5.92 -19.66 -7.23
CA SER A 321 5.74 -21.08 -6.91
C SER A 321 4.29 -21.51 -6.67
N PRO A 322 3.36 -20.65 -6.17
CA PRO A 322 1.96 -21.01 -6.01
C PRO A 322 1.12 -20.87 -7.27
N VAL A 323 1.69 -20.39 -8.39
CA VAL A 323 1.00 -20.32 -9.68
C VAL A 323 0.80 -21.74 -10.21
N ARG A 324 -0.42 -22.05 -10.63
CA ARG A 324 -0.76 -23.37 -11.16
C ARG A 324 -0.09 -23.57 -12.53
N PRO A 325 0.28 -24.81 -12.89
CA PRO A 325 0.90 -25.09 -14.18
C PRO A 325 0.07 -24.66 -15.40
N ASP A 326 -1.25 -24.72 -15.30
CA ASP A 326 -2.19 -24.30 -16.34
C ASP A 326 -2.37 -22.79 -16.45
N GLU A 327 -1.91 -22.03 -15.47
CA GLU A 327 -1.91 -20.58 -15.47
C GLU A 327 -0.61 -19.99 -16.04
N ALA A 328 0.47 -20.77 -16.07
CA ALA A 328 1.78 -20.32 -16.54
C ALA A 328 1.73 -19.93 -18.04
N GLY A 329 2.36 -18.82 -18.39
CA GLY A 329 2.34 -18.27 -19.75
C GLY A 329 1.04 -17.60 -20.18
N ALA A 330 0.07 -17.44 -19.25
CA ALA A 330 -1.24 -16.88 -19.55
C ALA A 330 -1.45 -15.47 -18.99
N PHE A 331 -0.50 -14.92 -18.22
CA PHE A 331 -0.67 -13.59 -17.63
C PHE A 331 -0.31 -12.48 -18.60
N ASP A 332 -1.12 -11.45 -18.62
CA ASP A 332 -0.88 -10.21 -19.37
C ASP A 332 0.11 -9.30 -18.67
N VAL A 333 0.09 -9.29 -17.33
CA VAL A 333 0.96 -8.48 -16.49
C VAL A 333 1.50 -9.31 -15.34
N LEU A 334 2.78 -9.15 -15.02
CA LEU A 334 3.39 -9.47 -13.73
C LEU A 334 3.75 -8.15 -13.06
N VAL A 335 3.12 -7.88 -11.92
CA VAL A 335 3.34 -6.67 -11.12
C VAL A 335 3.91 -7.02 -9.76
N SER A 336 4.83 -6.20 -9.25
CA SER A 336 5.40 -6.38 -7.92
C SER A 336 5.89 -5.06 -7.32
N ASN A 337 5.68 -4.90 -6.04
CA ASN A 337 6.48 -4.00 -5.20
C ASN A 337 7.34 -4.87 -4.27
N PRO A 338 8.48 -5.40 -4.76
CA PRO A 338 9.30 -6.33 -4.00
C PRO A 338 10.13 -5.60 -2.96
N PRO A 339 10.68 -6.29 -1.95
CA PRO A 339 11.72 -5.73 -1.09
C PRO A 339 12.90 -5.22 -1.94
N TYR A 340 13.19 -3.92 -1.83
CA TYR A 340 14.20 -3.26 -2.68
C TYR A 340 15.20 -2.40 -1.91
N ILE A 341 15.13 -2.34 -0.57
CA ILE A 341 16.03 -1.51 0.21
C ILE A 341 17.38 -2.22 0.35
N PRO A 342 18.50 -1.61 -0.11
CA PRO A 342 19.82 -2.18 0.08
C PRO A 342 20.15 -2.32 1.57
N ARG A 343 20.86 -3.40 1.94
CA ARG A 343 21.20 -3.68 3.34
C ARG A 343 21.87 -2.51 4.06
N LYS A 344 22.73 -1.77 3.39
CA LYS A 344 23.41 -0.59 3.95
C LYS A 344 22.45 0.54 4.29
N VAL A 345 21.35 0.66 3.55
CA VAL A 345 20.34 1.69 3.76
C VAL A 345 19.42 1.33 4.91
N MET A 346 19.20 0.02 5.16
CA MET A 346 18.38 -0.45 6.29
C MET A 346 18.88 0.09 7.64
N GLU A 347 20.20 0.30 7.80
CA GLU A 347 20.81 0.77 9.05
C GLU A 347 20.50 2.24 9.39
N VAL A 348 20.06 3.02 8.39
CA VAL A 348 19.80 4.47 8.54
C VAL A 348 18.34 4.85 8.37
N LEU A 349 17.46 3.87 8.21
CA LEU A 349 16.02 4.11 8.11
C LEU A 349 15.45 4.65 9.43
N PRO A 350 14.35 5.43 9.36
CA PRO A 350 13.62 5.85 10.55
C PRO A 350 13.15 4.65 11.39
N LEU A 351 13.21 4.78 12.73
CA LEU A 351 12.75 3.75 13.66
C LEU A 351 11.29 3.33 13.44
N GLU A 352 10.46 4.23 12.95
CA GLU A 352 9.07 3.96 12.57
C GLU A 352 8.96 2.82 11.53
N VAL A 353 9.94 2.74 10.63
CA VAL A 353 9.99 1.71 9.58
C VAL A 353 10.66 0.45 10.12
N THR A 354 11.85 0.58 10.73
CA THR A 354 12.65 -0.58 11.16
C THR A 354 12.05 -1.36 12.31
N ASP A 355 11.38 -0.68 13.26
CA ASP A 355 10.87 -1.31 14.48
C ASP A 355 9.45 -1.90 14.29
N TYR A 356 8.69 -1.42 13.30
CA TYR A 356 7.28 -1.77 13.15
C TYR A 356 6.96 -2.52 11.86
N GLU A 357 7.67 -2.24 10.76
CA GLU A 357 7.43 -2.93 9.50
C GLU A 357 8.32 -4.17 9.35
N PRO A 358 7.86 -5.23 8.66
CA PRO A 358 8.63 -6.47 8.58
C PRO A 358 9.89 -6.29 7.71
N HIS A 359 11.06 -6.63 8.22
CA HIS A 359 12.33 -6.61 7.46
C HIS A 359 12.23 -7.39 6.15
N LEU A 360 11.46 -8.50 6.14
CA LEU A 360 11.22 -9.31 4.95
C LEU A 360 10.58 -8.52 3.79
N ALA A 361 9.80 -7.48 4.09
CA ALA A 361 9.15 -6.65 3.09
C ALA A 361 10.00 -5.44 2.66
N LEU A 362 11.14 -5.22 3.31
CA LEU A 362 12.00 -4.05 3.09
C LEU A 362 13.34 -4.42 2.45
N GLU A 363 14.05 -5.43 2.99
CA GLU A 363 15.43 -5.74 2.60
C GLU A 363 15.48 -6.47 1.25
N GLY A 364 16.05 -5.80 0.24
CA GLY A 364 16.23 -6.32 -1.11
C GLY A 364 17.60 -6.96 -1.38
N GLY A 365 18.40 -7.25 -0.34
CA GLY A 365 19.74 -7.77 -0.48
C GLY A 365 20.82 -6.70 -0.47
N GLU A 366 22.00 -6.99 -1.01
CA GLU A 366 23.16 -6.10 -0.92
C GLU A 366 22.96 -4.80 -1.73
N ASP A 367 22.44 -4.92 -2.92
CA ASP A 367 22.16 -3.80 -3.85
C ASP A 367 20.67 -3.50 -4.05
N GLY A 368 19.78 -4.17 -3.29
CA GLY A 368 18.33 -3.99 -3.39
C GLY A 368 17.67 -4.70 -4.57
N LEU A 369 18.38 -5.53 -5.33
CA LEU A 369 17.86 -6.15 -6.55
C LEU A 369 17.73 -7.68 -6.50
N ASP A 370 17.97 -8.32 -5.34
CA ASP A 370 17.98 -9.79 -5.26
C ASP A 370 16.62 -10.40 -5.65
N ILE A 371 15.52 -9.85 -5.15
CA ILE A 371 14.18 -10.33 -5.50
C ILE A 371 13.83 -9.95 -6.92
N PHE A 372 14.19 -8.74 -7.37
CA PHE A 372 13.96 -8.29 -8.74
C PHE A 372 14.61 -9.22 -9.79
N ARG A 373 15.86 -9.63 -9.58
CA ARG A 373 16.54 -10.59 -10.46
C ARG A 373 15.77 -11.92 -10.59
N ARG A 374 15.20 -12.40 -9.49
CA ARG A 374 14.39 -13.62 -9.48
C ARG A 374 13.06 -13.42 -10.22
N LEU A 375 12.44 -12.25 -10.11
CA LEU A 375 11.23 -11.88 -10.86
C LEU A 375 11.51 -11.82 -12.36
N VAL A 376 12.58 -11.16 -12.78
CA VAL A 376 13.01 -11.09 -14.18
C VAL A 376 13.23 -12.48 -14.76
N ALA A 377 13.88 -13.38 -14.01
CA ALA A 377 14.10 -14.78 -14.45
C ALA A 377 12.81 -15.61 -14.52
N ALA A 378 11.81 -15.30 -13.71
CA ALA A 378 10.53 -16.01 -13.67
C ALA A 378 9.52 -15.49 -14.70
N ALA A 379 9.53 -14.19 -14.98
CA ALA A 379 8.52 -13.50 -15.79
C ALA A 379 8.30 -14.10 -17.19
N PRO A 380 9.32 -14.52 -17.98
CA PRO A 380 9.09 -15.11 -19.31
C PRO A 380 8.29 -16.42 -19.30
N ARG A 381 8.26 -17.13 -18.17
CA ARG A 381 7.46 -18.36 -18.02
C ARG A 381 6.04 -18.08 -17.56
N MET A 382 5.79 -16.93 -16.96
CA MET A 382 4.49 -16.53 -16.42
C MET A 382 3.70 -15.67 -17.39
N LEU A 383 4.39 -14.81 -18.10
CA LEU A 383 3.80 -13.86 -19.03
C LEU A 383 3.62 -14.49 -20.42
N ARG A 384 2.54 -14.10 -21.09
CA ARG A 384 2.39 -14.35 -22.54
C ARG A 384 3.38 -13.52 -23.35
N PRO A 385 3.62 -13.85 -24.64
CA PRO A 385 4.34 -12.97 -25.54
C PRO A 385 3.75 -11.54 -25.53
N GLY A 386 4.59 -10.53 -25.47
CA GLY A 386 4.18 -9.15 -25.33
C GLY A 386 3.70 -8.75 -23.92
N GLY A 387 3.62 -9.66 -22.95
CA GLY A 387 3.18 -9.39 -21.59
C GLY A 387 4.12 -8.47 -20.83
N LEU A 388 3.57 -7.69 -19.90
CA LEU A 388 4.27 -6.63 -19.15
C LEU A 388 4.83 -7.15 -17.83
N LEU A 389 6.09 -6.88 -17.55
CA LEU A 389 6.69 -6.87 -16.21
C LEU A 389 6.69 -5.43 -15.70
N ALA A 390 6.11 -5.17 -14.52
CA ALA A 390 6.03 -3.87 -13.87
C ALA A 390 6.48 -3.98 -12.41
N CYS A 391 7.54 -3.29 -12.02
CA CYS A 391 8.06 -3.33 -10.64
C CYS A 391 8.37 -1.94 -10.10
N GLU A 392 8.03 -1.73 -8.81
CA GLU A 392 8.54 -0.60 -8.02
C GLU A 392 9.89 -0.96 -7.44
N LEU A 393 10.88 -0.04 -7.49
CA LEU A 393 12.24 -0.26 -7.01
C LEU A 393 12.82 1.01 -6.38
N HIS A 394 13.98 0.87 -5.74
CA HIS A 394 14.72 1.99 -5.20
C HIS A 394 15.25 2.90 -6.33
N GLU A 395 15.18 4.22 -6.14
CA GLU A 395 15.52 5.21 -7.18
C GLU A 395 16.94 5.06 -7.73
N GLU A 396 17.91 4.66 -6.90
CA GLU A 396 19.30 4.46 -7.33
C GLU A 396 19.52 3.16 -8.12
N SER A 397 18.59 2.18 -8.03
CA SER A 397 18.76 0.85 -8.62
C SER A 397 18.12 0.70 -10.00
N LEU A 398 17.37 1.70 -10.50
CA LEU A 398 16.55 1.56 -11.71
C LEU A 398 17.38 1.41 -12.99
N GLN A 399 18.56 2.02 -13.07
CA GLN A 399 19.45 1.89 -14.23
C GLN A 399 20.02 0.46 -14.31
N ASP A 400 20.41 -0.11 -13.17
CA ASP A 400 20.88 -1.49 -13.11
C ASP A 400 19.73 -2.47 -13.39
N ALA A 401 18.53 -2.18 -12.89
CA ALA A 401 17.33 -2.95 -13.20
C ALA A 401 17.01 -2.96 -14.70
N ALA A 402 17.14 -1.81 -15.39
CA ALA A 402 16.95 -1.72 -16.83
C ALA A 402 17.99 -2.54 -17.60
N ALA A 403 19.25 -2.52 -17.16
CA ALA A 403 20.30 -3.35 -17.74
C ALA A 403 20.00 -4.85 -17.54
N ILE A 404 19.53 -5.27 -16.37
CA ILE A 404 19.12 -6.65 -16.08
C ILE A 404 17.98 -7.10 -17.01
N CYS A 405 16.92 -6.29 -17.18
CA CYS A 405 15.82 -6.57 -18.09
C CYS A 405 16.30 -6.73 -19.52
N THR A 406 17.14 -5.81 -20.01
CA THR A 406 17.70 -5.83 -21.36
C THR A 406 18.55 -7.08 -21.59
N ALA A 407 19.42 -7.43 -20.64
CA ALA A 407 20.24 -8.65 -20.69
C ALA A 407 19.42 -9.93 -20.69
N ALA A 408 18.26 -9.93 -20.03
CA ALA A 408 17.30 -11.04 -20.02
C ALA A 408 16.42 -11.11 -21.28
N GLY A 409 16.59 -10.19 -22.24
CA GLY A 409 15.90 -10.20 -23.53
C GLY A 409 14.55 -9.47 -23.54
N PHE A 410 14.18 -8.78 -22.47
CA PHE A 410 12.99 -7.93 -22.45
C PHE A 410 13.11 -6.77 -23.44
N LYS A 411 11.97 -6.31 -23.90
CA LYS A 411 11.79 -5.19 -24.84
C LYS A 411 11.12 -4.02 -24.15
N ASP A 412 11.10 -2.86 -24.78
CA ASP A 412 10.42 -1.64 -24.33
C ASP A 412 10.69 -1.32 -22.85
N VAL A 413 11.96 -1.47 -22.47
CA VAL A 413 12.37 -1.19 -21.07
C VAL A 413 12.27 0.31 -20.80
N ARG A 414 11.42 0.70 -19.87
CA ARG A 414 11.17 2.09 -19.52
C ARG A 414 11.23 2.28 -18.00
N ILE A 415 11.75 3.43 -17.61
CA ILE A 415 11.76 3.89 -16.22
C ILE A 415 10.72 4.99 -16.10
N ILE A 416 9.84 4.87 -15.10
CA ILE A 416 8.77 5.82 -14.83
C ILE A 416 9.07 6.52 -13.50
N GLU A 417 8.81 7.83 -13.47
CA GLU A 417 8.99 8.67 -12.30
C GLU A 417 7.70 8.72 -11.45
N ASP A 418 7.88 8.87 -10.15
CA ASP A 418 6.79 9.17 -9.21
C ASP A 418 6.30 10.63 -9.35
N LEU A 419 5.28 11.02 -8.57
CA LEU A 419 4.75 12.38 -8.58
C LEU A 419 5.77 13.44 -8.08
N ALA A 420 6.84 13.01 -7.40
CA ALA A 420 7.95 13.86 -6.97
C ALA A 420 9.10 13.89 -8.00
N ARG A 421 8.88 13.34 -9.21
CA ARG A 421 9.86 13.20 -10.30
C ARG A 421 11.10 12.40 -9.91
N ARG A 422 10.94 11.42 -9.04
CA ARG A 422 11.99 10.44 -8.72
C ARG A 422 11.72 9.17 -9.50
N PRO A 423 12.73 8.56 -10.14
CA PRO A 423 12.57 7.27 -10.80
C PRO A 423 12.18 6.23 -9.76
N ARG A 424 11.09 5.48 -10.02
CA ARG A 424 10.51 4.52 -9.07
C ARG A 424 10.08 3.22 -9.69
N ILE A 425 9.70 3.21 -10.97
CA ILE A 425 9.05 2.07 -11.58
C ILE A 425 9.85 1.66 -12.81
N ILE A 426 10.03 0.36 -12.98
CA ILE A 426 10.52 -0.24 -14.20
C ILE A 426 9.38 -0.98 -14.90
N LEU A 427 9.25 -0.75 -16.19
CA LEU A 427 8.35 -1.44 -17.10
C LEU A 427 9.16 -2.13 -18.19
N ALA A 428 8.85 -3.38 -18.49
CA ALA A 428 9.52 -4.11 -19.56
C ALA A 428 8.58 -5.18 -20.16
N THR A 429 8.60 -5.41 -21.47
CA THR A 429 7.74 -6.40 -22.12
C THR A 429 8.52 -7.64 -22.51
N VAL A 430 7.87 -8.80 -22.42
CA VAL A 430 8.43 -10.04 -22.96
C VAL A 430 8.39 -9.95 -24.48
N GLY A 431 9.50 -10.28 -25.16
CA GLY A 431 9.54 -10.27 -26.62
C GLY A 431 8.45 -11.14 -27.25
N GLU A 432 7.94 -10.71 -28.41
CA GLU A 432 7.10 -11.57 -29.25
C GLU A 432 7.93 -12.76 -29.76
N ALA A 433 7.34 -13.96 -29.73
CA ALA A 433 8.03 -15.20 -30.09
C ALA A 433 8.24 -15.30 -31.61
#